data_bbc4163a2046b19d834d1dd09651ef42
#
_entry.id   bbc4163a2046b19d834d1dd09651ef42
#
_cell.length_a   1.000
_cell.length_b   1.000
_cell.length_c   1.000
_cell.angle_alpha   90.00
_cell.angle_beta   90.00
_cell.angle_gamma   90.00
#
_symmetry.space_group_name_H-M   'P 1'
#
loop_
_entity.id
_entity.type
_entity.pdbx_description
1 polymer ?
#
loop_
_entity_poly.entity_id
_entity_poly.type
_entity_poly.pdbx_seq_one_letter_code
_entity_poly.pdbx_strand_id
1 'polypeptide(L)'
;GKLLGLVPKKFLPNYGEFYERRQFTPGFETCVTVEISGQRVPFGMNQLFVCKNMKNFVIAAEICEDLWTPNPPVTAHAMHGATVLVNCSASNETIGKASYRRELVKGESARLVSAYIYSSAGEGESTQDIVFSGHNLIAENGTLLSEAEKFANQNVYADIDLERIAFERRRMSTFTVDTDCSGYTVTEFETVVEDLDLIRYFDKAPFVPSDIAERNSRCEEILDIQTYGLKKRLEHTKCKSAVIGISGGLDSTLALLVTVRAFDLLGLDRSGITCVTMPCFGTTDRTYGNAVTLTKRLSCTLREINIKAAVHQHFADIGHDESLHNVTYENGQARERTQVLMDIANKTWGMVIGTGDLSELALGWATYNGDHMSMYGVNASVPKTLVRHLVKYAADDTTDEALKNVLYDVLDTPVSPELLPPKDGDIAQKTEDLVGPYELHDFFLYFMLRFGYEPSKIFRIACMTFDGEYDKETIFKWLETFC
;
A
#
# COMPACT_ATOMS: atom_id res chain seq x y z
N GLY A 1 -4.07 -16.27 -40.09
CA GLY A 1 -4.77 -15.72 -38.92
C GLY A 1 -6.06 -14.98 -39.34
N LYS A 2 -6.92 -14.69 -38.40
CA LYS A 2 -8.14 -13.92 -38.61
C LYS A 2 -7.84 -12.43 -38.33
N LEU A 3 -8.22 -11.53 -39.24
CA LEU A 3 -8.22 -10.09 -38.99
C LEU A 3 -9.43 -9.75 -38.12
N LEU A 4 -9.20 -9.08 -37.00
CA LEU A 4 -10.26 -8.67 -36.05
C LEU A 4 -10.82 -7.30 -36.41
N GLY A 5 -9.98 -6.38 -36.90
CA GLY A 5 -10.34 -5.02 -37.28
C GLY A 5 -9.14 -4.24 -37.76
N LEU A 6 -9.39 -3.02 -38.24
CA LEU A 6 -8.37 -2.06 -38.66
C LEU A 6 -8.65 -0.74 -37.97
N VAL A 7 -7.64 -0.24 -37.26
CA VAL A 7 -7.71 1.02 -36.50
C VAL A 7 -6.86 2.08 -37.22
N PRO A 8 -7.48 3.16 -37.78
CA PRO A 8 -6.75 4.24 -38.41
C PRO A 8 -6.25 5.26 -37.39
N LYS A 9 -5.19 5.99 -37.72
CA LYS A 9 -4.68 7.14 -36.99
C LYS A 9 -5.61 8.34 -37.17
N LYS A 10 -6.05 8.97 -36.08
CA LYS A 10 -6.93 10.16 -36.11
C LYS A 10 -6.14 11.45 -36.35
N PHE A 11 -5.11 11.64 -35.56
CA PHE A 11 -4.33 12.86 -35.56
C PHE A 11 -3.04 12.69 -36.35
N LEU A 12 -2.96 13.35 -37.52
CA LEU A 12 -1.79 13.31 -38.37
C LEU A 12 -0.89 14.50 -38.06
N PRO A 13 0.32 14.34 -37.49
CA PRO A 13 1.22 15.45 -37.24
C PRO A 13 1.66 16.09 -38.57
N ASN A 14 1.58 17.43 -38.59
CA ASN A 14 1.96 18.24 -39.75
C ASN A 14 2.62 19.54 -39.29
N TYR A 15 3.64 19.41 -38.47
CA TYR A 15 4.42 20.48 -37.86
C TYR A 15 5.85 19.99 -37.61
N GLY A 16 6.80 20.92 -37.47
CA GLY A 16 8.22 20.58 -37.29
C GLY A 16 8.73 19.70 -38.42
N GLU A 17 9.30 18.58 -38.06
CA GLU A 17 9.81 17.53 -38.95
C GLU A 17 8.71 16.63 -39.53
N PHE A 18 7.47 16.73 -39.09
CA PHE A 18 6.35 15.90 -39.55
C PHE A 18 5.52 16.55 -40.65
N TYR A 19 5.16 15.74 -41.63
CA TYR A 19 4.33 16.18 -42.80
C TYR A 19 3.36 15.09 -43.26
N GLU A 20 2.80 14.31 -42.32
CA GLU A 20 1.94 13.16 -42.65
C GLU A 20 0.68 13.51 -43.44
N ARG A 21 0.11 14.72 -43.27
CA ARG A 21 -1.06 15.18 -44.06
C ARG A 21 -0.82 15.27 -45.55
N ARG A 22 0.42 15.26 -45.99
CA ARG A 22 0.75 15.22 -47.43
C ARG A 22 0.51 13.84 -48.01
N GLN A 23 0.57 12.81 -47.19
CA GLN A 23 0.56 11.39 -47.61
C GLN A 23 -0.70 10.65 -47.16
N PHE A 24 -1.33 11.09 -46.07
CA PHE A 24 -2.40 10.36 -45.40
C PHE A 24 -3.63 11.22 -45.13
N THR A 25 -4.78 10.56 -45.06
CA THR A 25 -6.06 11.15 -44.61
C THR A 25 -6.30 10.72 -43.16
N PRO A 26 -6.79 11.66 -42.28
CA PRO A 26 -7.16 11.32 -40.90
C PRO A 26 -8.19 10.20 -40.83
N GLY A 27 -8.04 9.34 -39.86
CA GLY A 27 -9.02 8.30 -39.54
C GLY A 27 -10.34 8.89 -39.05
N PHE A 28 -11.36 8.07 -39.08
CA PHE A 28 -12.73 8.41 -38.67
C PHE A 28 -13.21 7.51 -37.53
N GLU A 29 -14.18 7.98 -36.76
CA GLU A 29 -14.65 7.32 -35.54
C GLU A 29 -15.54 6.13 -35.85
N THR A 30 -16.59 6.33 -36.63
CA THR A 30 -17.58 5.28 -36.94
C THR A 30 -17.01 4.23 -37.89
N CYS A 31 -17.09 2.98 -37.49
CA CYS A 31 -16.56 1.86 -38.28
C CYS A 31 -17.41 1.59 -39.53
N VAL A 32 -16.71 1.35 -40.64
CA VAL A 32 -17.28 0.80 -41.87
C VAL A 32 -16.72 -0.60 -42.10
N THR A 33 -17.43 -1.43 -42.89
CA THR A 33 -16.91 -2.74 -43.25
C THR A 33 -16.08 -2.63 -44.52
N VAL A 34 -14.84 -3.15 -44.45
CA VAL A 34 -13.96 -3.23 -45.66
C VAL A 34 -13.60 -4.69 -45.91
N GLU A 35 -13.20 -5.00 -47.13
CA GLU A 35 -12.71 -6.33 -47.52
C GLU A 35 -11.21 -6.27 -47.75
N ILE A 36 -10.47 -7.08 -46.98
CA ILE A 36 -9.00 -7.21 -47.09
C ILE A 36 -8.62 -8.68 -47.07
N SER A 37 -7.85 -9.11 -48.06
CA SER A 37 -7.38 -10.50 -48.17
C SER A 37 -8.54 -11.52 -48.06
N GLY A 38 -9.69 -11.22 -48.65
CA GLY A 38 -10.87 -12.06 -48.61
C GLY A 38 -11.61 -12.10 -47.27
N GLN A 39 -11.25 -11.23 -46.32
CA GLN A 39 -11.91 -11.10 -45.03
C GLN A 39 -12.67 -9.77 -44.94
N ARG A 40 -13.90 -9.81 -44.44
CA ARG A 40 -14.69 -8.61 -44.14
C ARG A 40 -14.42 -8.21 -42.69
N VAL A 41 -13.84 -7.03 -42.50
CA VAL A 41 -13.42 -6.52 -41.20
C VAL A 41 -13.90 -5.09 -40.95
N PRO A 42 -14.15 -4.69 -39.70
CA PRO A 42 -14.45 -3.31 -39.37
C PRO A 42 -13.18 -2.44 -39.57
N PHE A 43 -13.40 -1.23 -40.05
CA PHE A 43 -12.37 -0.20 -40.23
C PHE A 43 -12.89 1.11 -39.66
N GLY A 44 -12.24 1.65 -38.65
CA GLY A 44 -12.59 2.86 -37.93
C GLY A 44 -11.92 2.87 -36.55
N MET A 45 -12.04 3.95 -35.81
CA MET A 45 -11.34 4.10 -34.54
C MET A 45 -12.10 3.46 -33.37
N ASN A 46 -13.42 3.61 -33.35
CA ASN A 46 -14.25 3.18 -32.23
C ASN A 46 -14.45 1.66 -32.26
N GLN A 47 -13.38 0.93 -31.90
CA GLN A 47 -13.37 -0.53 -31.84
C GLN A 47 -12.95 -1.02 -30.47
N LEU A 48 -13.64 -2.03 -29.96
CA LEU A 48 -13.28 -2.78 -28.78
C LEU A 48 -13.09 -4.26 -29.16
N PHE A 49 -11.96 -4.82 -28.82
CA PHE A 49 -11.65 -6.22 -28.99
C PHE A 49 -11.82 -6.92 -27.66
N VAL A 50 -12.90 -7.68 -27.51
CA VAL A 50 -13.32 -8.29 -26.24
C VAL A 50 -12.95 -9.76 -26.21
N CYS A 51 -12.16 -10.17 -25.23
CA CYS A 51 -11.84 -11.57 -25.01
C CYS A 51 -13.00 -12.29 -24.31
N LYS A 52 -13.53 -13.36 -24.92
CA LYS A 52 -14.69 -14.10 -24.40
C LYS A 52 -14.37 -14.99 -23.21
N ASN A 53 -13.19 -15.59 -23.23
CA ASN A 53 -12.76 -16.58 -22.25
C ASN A 53 -11.78 -16.03 -21.18
N MET A 54 -11.49 -14.73 -21.20
CA MET A 54 -10.73 -14.05 -20.17
C MET A 54 -11.46 -12.77 -19.74
N LYS A 55 -12.00 -12.80 -18.54
CA LYS A 55 -12.79 -11.68 -17.98
C LYS A 55 -11.94 -10.41 -17.87
N ASN A 56 -12.57 -9.26 -18.13
CA ASN A 56 -11.93 -7.94 -18.08
C ASN A 56 -10.80 -7.74 -19.10
N PHE A 57 -10.63 -8.60 -20.08
CA PHE A 57 -9.64 -8.42 -21.12
C PHE A 57 -10.30 -7.78 -22.35
N VAL A 58 -10.22 -6.45 -22.42
CA VAL A 58 -10.76 -5.64 -23.51
C VAL A 58 -9.66 -4.76 -24.04
N ILE A 59 -9.31 -4.93 -25.31
CA ILE A 59 -8.24 -4.19 -25.99
C ILE A 59 -8.84 -3.08 -26.83
N ALA A 60 -8.23 -1.91 -26.82
CA ALA A 60 -8.43 -0.85 -27.79
C ALA A 60 -7.10 -0.26 -28.25
N ALA A 61 -7.08 0.30 -29.45
CA ALA A 61 -5.85 0.79 -30.07
C ALA A 61 -5.97 2.26 -30.49
N GLU A 62 -4.83 2.95 -30.43
CA GLU A 62 -4.60 4.25 -31.05
C GLU A 62 -3.23 4.26 -31.71
N ILE A 63 -2.94 5.26 -32.54
CA ILE A 63 -1.73 5.27 -33.34
C ILE A 63 -0.88 6.53 -33.08
N CYS A 64 0.30 6.34 -32.52
CA CYS A 64 1.39 7.32 -32.45
C CYS A 64 0.92 8.69 -31.91
N GLU A 65 0.73 9.69 -32.79
CA GLU A 65 0.36 11.07 -32.44
C GLU A 65 -0.94 11.16 -31.62
N ASP A 66 -1.83 10.19 -31.76
CA ASP A 66 -3.10 10.17 -31.01
C ASP A 66 -2.87 10.31 -29.49
N LEU A 67 -1.80 9.70 -28.96
CA LEU A 67 -1.41 9.82 -27.53
C LEU A 67 -0.99 11.26 -27.15
N TRP A 68 -0.38 12.02 -28.08
CA TRP A 68 0.22 13.34 -27.77
C TRP A 68 -0.78 14.48 -27.79
N THR A 69 -2.02 14.20 -28.18
CA THR A 69 -3.07 15.22 -28.29
C THR A 69 -3.69 15.52 -26.92
N PRO A 70 -4.32 16.70 -26.73
CA PRO A 70 -4.99 17.04 -25.48
C PRO A 70 -6.13 16.10 -25.09
N ASN A 71 -6.76 15.44 -26.06
CA ASN A 71 -7.82 14.46 -25.85
C ASN A 71 -7.54 13.20 -26.70
N PRO A 72 -6.71 12.27 -26.18
CA PRO A 72 -6.39 11.03 -26.87
C PRO A 72 -7.63 10.17 -27.09
N PRO A 73 -7.75 9.45 -28.23
CA PRO A 73 -8.85 8.51 -28.47
C PRO A 73 -9.04 7.45 -27.41
N VAL A 74 -7.94 6.96 -26.82
CA VAL A 74 -7.98 5.98 -25.73
C VAL A 74 -8.77 6.43 -24.51
N THR A 75 -8.96 7.75 -24.31
CA THR A 75 -9.82 8.26 -23.25
C THR A 75 -11.26 7.76 -23.43
N ALA A 76 -11.83 7.91 -24.62
CA ALA A 76 -13.15 7.39 -24.92
C ALA A 76 -13.18 5.85 -24.87
N HIS A 77 -12.15 5.19 -25.39
CA HIS A 77 -12.07 3.72 -25.37
C HIS A 77 -12.07 3.15 -23.95
N ALA A 78 -11.33 3.76 -23.03
CA ALA A 78 -11.32 3.36 -21.62
C ALA A 78 -12.67 3.56 -20.93
N MET A 79 -13.35 4.67 -21.25
CA MET A 79 -14.71 4.96 -20.75
C MET A 79 -15.76 3.98 -21.32
N HIS A 80 -15.52 3.37 -22.49
CA HIS A 80 -16.36 2.30 -23.05
C HIS A 80 -15.88 0.89 -22.67
N GLY A 81 -14.98 0.77 -21.67
CA GLY A 81 -14.63 -0.49 -21.06
C GLY A 81 -13.28 -1.11 -21.45
N ALA A 82 -12.50 -0.49 -22.33
CA ALA A 82 -11.16 -0.97 -22.66
C ALA A 82 -10.26 -0.95 -21.41
N THR A 83 -9.61 -2.07 -21.13
CA THR A 83 -8.70 -2.25 -19.98
C THR A 83 -7.24 -2.31 -20.40
N VAL A 84 -6.99 -2.66 -21.66
CA VAL A 84 -5.66 -2.72 -22.28
C VAL A 84 -5.65 -1.80 -23.48
N LEU A 85 -4.86 -0.75 -23.41
CA LEU A 85 -4.71 0.27 -24.43
C LEU A 85 -3.37 0.04 -25.14
N VAL A 86 -3.38 0.01 -26.46
CA VAL A 86 -2.17 -0.24 -27.26
C VAL A 86 -1.91 0.93 -28.19
N ASN A 87 -0.66 1.35 -28.32
CA ASN A 87 -0.21 2.39 -29.22
C ASN A 87 0.97 1.92 -30.06
N CYS A 88 0.77 1.87 -31.37
CA CYS A 88 1.85 1.60 -32.34
C CYS A 88 2.39 2.93 -32.84
N SER A 89 3.64 3.24 -32.53
CA SER A 89 4.28 4.51 -32.77
C SER A 89 5.47 4.43 -33.69
N ALA A 90 5.67 5.48 -34.49
CA ALA A 90 6.93 5.84 -35.13
C ALA A 90 7.33 7.24 -34.63
N SER A 91 7.56 7.36 -33.32
CA SER A 91 7.94 8.61 -32.68
C SER A 91 9.45 8.79 -32.73
N ASN A 92 9.90 9.90 -33.29
CA ASN A 92 11.31 10.24 -33.37
C ASN A 92 11.93 10.41 -31.98
N GLU A 93 13.24 10.21 -31.89
CA GLU A 93 14.00 10.46 -30.65
C GLU A 93 14.64 11.84 -30.69
N THR A 94 14.45 12.62 -29.65
CA THR A 94 15.13 13.88 -29.39
C THR A 94 15.57 13.95 -27.94
N ILE A 95 16.51 14.85 -27.61
CA ILE A 95 17.01 15.00 -26.24
C ILE A 95 15.86 15.33 -25.28
N GLY A 96 15.71 14.51 -24.22
CA GLY A 96 14.68 14.67 -23.22
C GLY A 96 13.31 14.04 -23.57
N LYS A 97 13.03 13.68 -24.81
CA LYS A 97 11.75 13.13 -25.25
C LYS A 97 11.40 11.79 -24.61
N ALA A 98 12.39 10.95 -24.34
CA ALA A 98 12.18 9.64 -23.68
C ALA A 98 11.57 9.80 -22.28
N SER A 99 12.07 10.76 -21.49
CA SER A 99 11.51 11.04 -20.16
C SER A 99 10.07 11.53 -20.27
N TYR A 100 9.78 12.47 -21.17
CA TYR A 100 8.43 12.95 -21.41
C TYR A 100 7.48 11.84 -21.88
N ARG A 101 7.94 10.98 -22.81
CA ARG A 101 7.16 9.82 -23.29
C ARG A 101 6.84 8.85 -22.15
N ARG A 102 7.81 8.55 -21.28
CA ARG A 102 7.60 7.71 -20.11
C ARG A 102 6.53 8.27 -19.18
N GLU A 103 6.62 9.56 -18.84
CA GLU A 103 5.63 10.21 -17.99
C GLU A 103 4.26 10.28 -18.65
N LEU A 104 4.18 10.50 -19.96
CA LEU A 104 2.93 10.51 -20.70
C LEU A 104 2.25 9.12 -20.67
N VAL A 105 2.98 8.04 -20.99
CA VAL A 105 2.47 6.67 -20.95
C VAL A 105 2.01 6.27 -19.54
N LYS A 106 2.81 6.58 -18.51
CA LYS A 106 2.42 6.38 -17.11
C LYS A 106 1.19 7.18 -16.74
N GLY A 107 1.15 8.44 -17.13
CA GLY A 107 0.05 9.36 -16.83
C GLY A 107 -1.28 8.90 -17.44
N GLU A 108 -1.27 8.48 -18.72
CA GLU A 108 -2.46 7.92 -19.38
C GLU A 108 -2.92 6.62 -18.72
N SER A 109 -1.98 5.70 -18.45
CA SER A 109 -2.27 4.46 -17.73
C SER A 109 -2.91 4.72 -16.36
N ALA A 110 -2.41 5.69 -15.61
CA ALA A 110 -2.94 6.06 -14.29
C ALA A 110 -4.33 6.70 -14.38
N ARG A 111 -4.47 7.71 -15.25
CA ARG A 111 -5.72 8.46 -15.40
C ARG A 111 -6.88 7.59 -15.88
N LEU A 112 -6.59 6.65 -16.78
CA LEU A 112 -7.57 5.74 -17.37
C LEU A 112 -7.71 4.42 -16.61
N VAL A 113 -6.96 4.24 -15.53
CA VAL A 113 -6.92 2.99 -14.74
C VAL A 113 -6.86 1.78 -15.68
N SER A 114 -5.78 1.68 -16.45
CA SER A 114 -5.63 0.69 -17.53
C SER A 114 -4.19 0.22 -17.65
N ALA A 115 -3.99 -0.88 -18.37
CA ALA A 115 -2.69 -1.16 -18.94
C ALA A 115 -2.51 -0.31 -20.20
N TYR A 116 -1.30 0.23 -20.41
CA TYR A 116 -0.94 0.96 -21.60
C TYR A 116 0.36 0.36 -22.20
N ILE A 117 0.25 -0.11 -23.42
CA ILE A 117 1.35 -0.75 -24.15
C ILE A 117 1.76 0.17 -25.30
N TYR A 118 2.97 0.71 -25.21
CA TYR A 118 3.54 1.58 -26.22
C TYR A 118 4.66 0.88 -26.96
N SER A 119 4.46 0.65 -28.24
CA SER A 119 5.45 0.03 -29.14
C SER A 119 5.96 1.06 -30.14
N SER A 120 7.27 1.28 -30.17
CA SER A 120 7.90 2.32 -30.98
C SER A 120 8.82 1.74 -32.06
N ALA A 121 8.84 2.38 -33.21
CA ALA A 121 9.81 2.13 -34.25
C ALA A 121 11.27 2.22 -33.72
N GLY A 122 12.13 1.39 -34.24
CA GLY A 122 13.53 1.30 -33.83
C GLY A 122 14.49 1.27 -34.98
N GLU A 123 15.63 0.60 -34.82
CA GLU A 123 16.63 0.45 -35.86
C GLU A 123 16.04 -0.28 -37.07
N GLY A 124 16.42 0.16 -38.27
CA GLY A 124 15.92 -0.35 -39.56
C GLY A 124 14.86 0.53 -40.19
N GLU A 125 14.27 1.47 -39.44
CA GLU A 125 13.41 2.48 -40.01
C GLU A 125 14.20 3.55 -40.77
N SER A 126 13.52 4.23 -41.72
CA SER A 126 14.13 5.32 -42.47
C SER A 126 14.50 6.49 -41.56
N THR A 127 15.70 7.02 -41.70
CA THR A 127 16.26 8.10 -40.91
C THR A 127 16.53 9.37 -41.72
N GLN A 128 15.74 9.64 -42.77
CA GLN A 128 15.98 10.82 -43.60
C GLN A 128 15.98 12.12 -42.77
N ASP A 129 14.89 12.39 -42.05
CA ASP A 129 14.72 13.60 -41.23
C ASP A 129 14.70 13.30 -39.73
N ILE A 130 14.48 12.05 -39.33
CA ILE A 130 14.23 11.62 -37.97
C ILE A 130 14.94 10.32 -37.63
N VAL A 131 15.18 10.10 -36.32
CA VAL A 131 15.80 8.88 -35.80
C VAL A 131 14.87 8.22 -34.81
N PHE A 132 14.79 6.88 -34.84
CA PHE A 132 13.92 6.08 -33.97
C PHE A 132 14.76 5.29 -32.97
N SER A 133 14.29 5.18 -31.74
CA SER A 133 15.06 4.56 -30.65
C SER A 133 14.55 3.19 -30.20
N GLY A 134 13.40 2.74 -30.67
CA GLY A 134 12.80 1.49 -30.19
C GLY A 134 12.39 1.55 -28.70
N HIS A 135 12.07 2.73 -28.18
CA HIS A 135 11.73 2.93 -26.77
C HIS A 135 10.33 2.40 -26.47
N ASN A 136 10.22 1.09 -26.22
CA ASN A 136 8.98 0.39 -25.89
C ASN A 136 8.71 0.48 -24.40
N LEU A 137 7.42 0.63 -24.02
CA LEU A 137 6.98 0.83 -22.64
C LEU A 137 5.72 0.01 -22.35
N ILE A 138 5.65 -0.59 -21.18
CA ILE A 138 4.43 -1.19 -20.65
C ILE A 138 4.16 -0.59 -19.28
N ALA A 139 2.99 0.05 -19.10
CA ALA A 139 2.56 0.60 -17.83
C ALA A 139 1.19 0.03 -17.41
N GLU A 140 0.95 -0.07 -16.13
CA GLU A 140 -0.33 -0.48 -15.53
C GLU A 140 -0.68 0.45 -14.38
N ASN A 141 -1.84 1.12 -14.50
CA ASN A 141 -2.35 2.03 -13.47
C ASN A 141 -1.26 2.96 -12.88
N GLY A 142 -0.49 3.60 -13.78
CA GLY A 142 0.57 4.56 -13.44
C GLY A 142 1.92 3.95 -13.06
N THR A 143 2.00 2.64 -12.91
CA THR A 143 3.26 1.93 -12.64
C THR A 143 3.90 1.49 -13.94
N LEU A 144 5.17 1.86 -14.16
CA LEU A 144 5.96 1.32 -15.28
C LEU A 144 6.36 -0.11 -14.94
N LEU A 145 5.90 -1.08 -15.74
CA LEU A 145 6.19 -2.50 -15.55
C LEU A 145 7.43 -2.94 -16.32
N SER A 146 7.60 -2.41 -17.53
CA SER A 146 8.74 -2.76 -18.37
C SER A 146 9.08 -1.63 -19.33
N GLU A 147 10.37 -1.46 -19.62
CA GLU A 147 10.90 -0.42 -20.49
C GLU A 147 12.09 -0.97 -21.29
N ALA A 148 12.08 -0.73 -22.60
CA ALA A 148 13.22 -1.04 -23.46
C ALA A 148 14.32 0.02 -23.31
N GLU A 149 15.55 -0.42 -23.31
CA GLU A 149 16.69 0.49 -23.47
C GLU A 149 16.67 1.10 -24.87
N LYS A 150 16.92 2.40 -24.96
CA LYS A 150 16.96 3.11 -26.24
C LYS A 150 18.05 2.56 -27.14
N PHE A 151 17.72 2.38 -28.41
CA PHE A 151 18.62 1.88 -29.46
C PHE A 151 19.08 0.42 -29.30
N ALA A 152 18.48 -0.32 -28.37
CA ALA A 152 18.83 -1.73 -28.12
C ALA A 152 17.96 -2.73 -28.89
N ASN A 153 16.88 -2.28 -29.57
CA ASN A 153 15.92 -3.13 -30.31
C ASN A 153 15.39 -4.31 -29.49
N GLN A 154 15.02 -4.03 -28.22
CA GLN A 154 14.57 -5.05 -27.28
C GLN A 154 13.06 -5.21 -27.33
N ASN A 155 12.61 -6.47 -27.22
CA ASN A 155 11.25 -6.76 -26.82
C ASN A 155 11.11 -6.59 -25.31
N VAL A 156 9.98 -6.04 -24.89
CA VAL A 156 9.61 -5.90 -23.46
C VAL A 156 8.40 -6.77 -23.15
N TYR A 157 8.40 -7.33 -21.94
CA TYR A 157 7.36 -8.22 -21.47
C TYR A 157 6.93 -7.79 -20.06
N ALA A 158 5.65 -7.97 -19.74
CA ALA A 158 5.13 -7.73 -18.40
C ALA A 158 3.85 -8.53 -18.17
N ASP A 159 3.60 -8.90 -16.92
CA ASP A 159 2.31 -9.43 -16.48
C ASP A 159 1.36 -8.28 -16.14
N ILE A 160 0.21 -8.25 -16.79
CA ILE A 160 -0.85 -7.27 -16.55
C ILE A 160 -1.93 -7.90 -15.69
N ASP A 161 -2.29 -7.23 -14.59
CA ASP A 161 -3.32 -7.67 -13.68
C ASP A 161 -4.67 -7.04 -14.01
N LEU A 162 -5.44 -7.73 -14.84
CA LEU A 162 -6.77 -7.28 -15.28
C LEU A 162 -7.79 -7.18 -14.15
N GLU A 163 -7.69 -8.03 -13.13
CA GLU A 163 -8.59 -7.99 -11.97
C GLU A 163 -8.31 -6.77 -11.09
N ARG A 164 -7.05 -6.42 -10.91
CA ARG A 164 -6.64 -5.20 -10.22
C ARG A 164 -7.18 -3.96 -10.94
N ILE A 165 -7.04 -3.89 -12.26
CA ILE A 165 -7.61 -2.79 -13.07
C ILE A 165 -9.12 -2.69 -12.84
N ALA A 166 -9.83 -3.82 -12.93
CA ALA A 166 -11.29 -3.85 -12.73
C ALA A 166 -11.70 -3.48 -11.29
N PHE A 167 -10.93 -3.90 -10.30
CA PHE A 167 -11.15 -3.55 -8.89
C PHE A 167 -11.00 -2.05 -8.65
N GLU A 168 -9.90 -1.45 -9.13
CA GLU A 168 -9.62 -0.02 -8.97
C GLU A 168 -10.70 0.84 -9.64
N ARG A 169 -11.14 0.47 -10.86
CA ARG A 169 -12.24 1.16 -11.54
C ARG A 169 -13.55 1.10 -10.76
N ARG A 170 -13.90 -0.07 -10.18
CA ARG A 170 -15.12 -0.21 -9.36
C ARG A 170 -15.07 0.63 -8.08
N ARG A 171 -13.88 0.77 -7.49
CA ARG A 171 -13.65 1.55 -6.28
C ARG A 171 -13.73 3.06 -6.52
N MET A 172 -13.36 3.49 -7.71
CA MET A 172 -13.35 4.90 -8.10
C MET A 172 -14.75 5.33 -8.56
N SER A 173 -15.55 5.88 -7.67
CA SER A 173 -16.94 6.31 -7.97
C SER A 173 -17.04 7.36 -9.09
N THR A 174 -15.93 8.05 -9.38
CA THR A 174 -15.82 9.03 -10.47
C THR A 174 -15.39 8.44 -11.82
N PHE A 175 -15.01 7.16 -11.85
CA PHE A 175 -14.74 6.45 -13.09
C PHE A 175 -16.05 5.82 -13.58
N THR A 176 -16.75 6.54 -14.44
CA THR A 176 -18.04 6.10 -15.00
C THR A 176 -17.80 5.46 -16.36
N VAL A 177 -18.11 4.16 -16.47
CA VAL A 177 -18.11 3.48 -17.77
C VAL A 177 -19.38 3.87 -18.51
N ASP A 178 -19.24 4.35 -19.74
CA ASP A 178 -20.37 4.60 -20.63
C ASP A 178 -20.92 3.24 -21.11
N THR A 179 -22.17 2.98 -20.78
CA THR A 179 -22.85 1.75 -21.19
C THR A 179 -23.51 1.86 -22.57
N ASP A 180 -23.58 3.06 -23.14
CA ASP A 180 -24.04 3.26 -24.52
C ASP A 180 -22.89 3.02 -25.51
N CYS A 181 -22.75 1.79 -25.94
CA CYS A 181 -21.78 1.40 -26.97
C CYS A 181 -22.29 1.59 -28.40
N SER A 182 -23.38 2.35 -28.62
CA SER A 182 -24.00 2.52 -29.97
C SER A 182 -23.03 3.07 -31.02
N GLY A 183 -22.01 3.81 -30.61
CA GLY A 183 -20.94 4.33 -31.47
C GLY A 183 -19.73 3.43 -31.64
N TYR A 184 -19.70 2.25 -30.98
CA TYR A 184 -18.57 1.34 -31.00
C TYR A 184 -18.86 0.03 -31.72
N THR A 185 -17.87 -0.49 -32.42
CA THR A 185 -17.88 -1.84 -32.96
C THR A 185 -17.15 -2.79 -32.00
N VAL A 186 -17.86 -3.80 -31.51
CA VAL A 186 -17.29 -4.84 -30.64
C VAL A 186 -16.95 -6.07 -31.47
N THR A 187 -15.68 -6.46 -31.44
CA THR A 187 -15.19 -7.70 -32.06
C THR A 187 -14.72 -8.65 -30.99
N GLU A 188 -15.34 -9.83 -30.94
CA GLU A 188 -14.98 -10.85 -29.97
C GLU A 188 -13.83 -11.74 -30.47
N PHE A 189 -12.96 -12.14 -29.53
CA PHE A 189 -11.90 -13.11 -29.78
C PHE A 189 -11.75 -14.06 -28.58
N GLU A 190 -11.00 -15.12 -28.77
CA GLU A 190 -10.61 -16.06 -27.72
C GLU A 190 -9.10 -16.21 -27.70
N THR A 191 -8.53 -16.46 -26.52
CA THR A 191 -7.12 -16.76 -26.33
C THR A 191 -6.95 -18.06 -25.55
N VAL A 192 -5.74 -18.63 -25.60
CA VAL A 192 -5.39 -19.74 -24.73
C VAL A 192 -5.21 -19.21 -23.32
N VAL A 193 -5.90 -19.81 -22.36
CA VAL A 193 -5.79 -19.51 -20.93
C VAL A 193 -4.95 -20.61 -20.30
N GLU A 194 -3.79 -20.28 -19.82
CA GLU A 194 -2.82 -21.18 -19.21
C GLU A 194 -2.36 -20.63 -17.87
N ASP A 195 -1.88 -21.51 -16.98
CA ASP A 195 -1.15 -21.08 -15.81
C ASP A 195 0.22 -20.52 -16.26
N LEU A 196 0.44 -19.25 -15.93
CA LEU A 196 1.67 -18.55 -16.30
C LEU A 196 2.68 -18.58 -15.17
N ASP A 197 3.94 -18.77 -15.49
CA ASP A 197 5.04 -18.43 -14.61
C ASP A 197 5.18 -16.90 -14.61
N LEU A 198 4.71 -16.25 -13.53
CA LEU A 198 4.71 -14.79 -13.45
C LEU A 198 6.14 -14.26 -13.38
N ILE A 199 6.43 -13.25 -14.20
CA ILE A 199 7.69 -12.49 -14.14
C ILE A 199 7.56 -11.23 -13.25
N ARG A 200 6.35 -10.95 -12.78
CA ARG A 200 6.07 -9.83 -11.89
C ARG A 200 6.71 -10.04 -10.53
N TYR A 201 7.48 -9.05 -10.07
CA TYR A 201 8.03 -9.04 -8.72
C TYR A 201 6.98 -8.59 -7.70
N PHE A 202 6.93 -9.31 -6.58
CA PHE A 202 6.14 -8.94 -5.40
C PHE A 202 7.09 -8.74 -4.21
N ASP A 203 6.99 -7.58 -3.56
CA ASP A 203 7.82 -7.30 -2.40
C ASP A 203 7.29 -8.05 -1.17
N LYS A 204 8.19 -8.64 -0.36
CA LYS A 204 7.85 -9.30 0.90
C LYS A 204 7.28 -8.35 1.95
N ALA A 205 7.79 -7.12 1.95
CA ALA A 205 7.33 -6.05 2.83
C ALA A 205 6.66 -4.92 2.02
N PRO A 206 5.48 -5.15 1.43
CA PRO A 206 4.92 -4.26 0.42
C PRO A 206 4.53 -2.86 0.93
N PHE A 207 4.46 -2.68 2.24
CA PHE A 207 4.27 -1.38 2.87
C PHE A 207 5.56 -0.55 2.98
N VAL A 208 6.72 -1.19 2.79
CA VAL A 208 8.04 -0.58 3.00
C VAL A 208 8.78 -0.55 1.67
N PRO A 209 9.18 0.64 1.15
CA PRO A 209 9.98 0.71 -0.07
C PRO A 209 11.32 -0.02 0.06
N SER A 210 11.73 -0.72 -0.99
CA SER A 210 13.02 -1.41 -1.06
C SER A 210 14.19 -0.43 -1.17
N ASP A 211 14.02 0.69 -1.88
CA ASP A 211 15.03 1.76 -1.97
C ASP A 211 15.16 2.54 -0.65
N ILE A 212 16.38 2.71 -0.15
CA ILE A 212 16.66 3.34 1.16
C ILE A 212 16.29 4.83 1.16
N ALA A 213 16.56 5.57 0.09
CA ALA A 213 16.28 7.00 0.03
C ALA A 213 14.76 7.24 -0.05
N GLU A 214 14.07 6.48 -0.88
CA GLU A 214 12.61 6.49 -0.96
C GLU A 214 11.98 6.08 0.37
N ARG A 215 12.50 5.06 1.03
CA ARG A 215 12.03 4.58 2.34
C ARG A 215 12.14 5.66 3.40
N ASN A 216 13.27 6.35 3.50
CA ASN A 216 13.46 7.41 4.49
C ASN A 216 12.51 8.59 4.24
N SER A 217 12.35 9.00 2.98
CA SER A 217 11.37 10.03 2.60
C SER A 217 9.94 9.63 2.96
N ARG A 218 9.55 8.37 2.72
CA ARG A 218 8.23 7.87 3.10
C ARG A 218 8.04 7.73 4.60
N CYS A 219 9.09 7.34 5.35
CA CYS A 219 9.01 7.30 6.81
C CYS A 219 8.70 8.69 7.37
N GLU A 220 9.38 9.73 6.88
CA GLU A 220 9.11 11.10 7.30
C GLU A 220 7.69 11.55 6.93
N GLU A 221 7.26 11.30 5.70
CA GLU A 221 5.89 11.60 5.26
C GLU A 221 4.82 10.91 6.12
N ILE A 222 5.02 9.63 6.47
CA ILE A 222 4.09 8.88 7.34
C ILE A 222 4.05 9.49 8.74
N LEU A 223 5.23 9.77 9.34
CA LEU A 223 5.31 10.42 10.64
C LEU A 223 4.66 11.80 10.62
N ASP A 224 4.80 12.56 9.57
CA ASP A 224 4.13 13.84 9.40
C ASP A 224 2.61 13.68 9.33
N ILE A 225 2.09 12.74 8.53
CA ILE A 225 0.64 12.47 8.45
C ILE A 225 0.08 12.12 9.83
N GLN A 226 0.73 11.21 10.57
CA GLN A 226 0.33 10.87 11.94
C GLN A 226 0.37 12.09 12.88
N THR A 227 1.46 12.85 12.83
CA THR A 227 1.73 14.02 13.66
C THR A 227 0.72 15.14 13.42
N TYR A 228 0.47 15.50 12.15
CA TYR A 228 -0.50 16.54 11.81
C TYR A 228 -1.93 16.13 12.12
N GLY A 229 -2.26 14.85 11.99
CA GLY A 229 -3.54 14.31 12.43
C GLY A 229 -3.78 14.50 13.93
N LEU A 230 -2.82 14.10 14.75
CA LEU A 230 -2.86 14.28 16.20
C LEU A 230 -2.83 15.76 16.60
N LYS A 231 -1.92 16.55 15.99
CA LYS A 231 -1.84 17.99 16.19
C LYS A 231 -3.20 18.66 16.03
N LYS A 232 -3.91 18.34 14.94
CA LYS A 232 -5.22 18.91 14.66
C LYS A 232 -6.26 18.52 15.71
N ARG A 233 -6.22 17.30 16.25
CA ARG A 233 -7.11 16.86 17.34
C ARG A 233 -6.84 17.62 18.63
N LEU A 234 -5.59 17.71 19.06
CA LEU A 234 -5.20 18.44 20.25
C LEU A 234 -5.60 19.92 20.18
N GLU A 235 -5.35 20.55 19.04
CA GLU A 235 -5.72 21.95 18.77
C GLU A 235 -7.25 22.17 18.82
N HIS A 236 -8.02 21.29 18.18
CA HIS A 236 -9.47 21.37 18.14
C HIS A 236 -10.11 21.17 19.51
N THR A 237 -9.67 20.17 20.26
CA THR A 237 -10.16 19.86 21.61
C THR A 237 -9.59 20.79 22.68
N LYS A 238 -8.59 21.61 22.32
CA LYS A 238 -7.82 22.49 23.24
C LYS A 238 -7.14 21.72 24.38
N CYS A 239 -6.87 20.43 24.17
CA CYS A 239 -6.10 19.64 25.11
C CYS A 239 -4.66 20.13 25.19
N LYS A 240 -4.15 20.30 26.40
CA LYS A 240 -2.76 20.68 26.70
C LYS A 240 -1.97 19.51 27.28
N SER A 241 -2.58 18.36 27.43
CA SER A 241 -1.95 17.13 27.90
C SER A 241 -2.35 15.95 27.03
N ALA A 242 -1.47 14.96 26.97
CA ALA A 242 -1.72 13.66 26.37
C ALA A 242 -1.34 12.56 27.35
N VAL A 243 -2.06 11.46 27.33
CA VAL A 243 -1.83 10.32 28.23
C VAL A 243 -1.56 9.09 27.35
N ILE A 244 -0.45 8.39 27.58
CA ILE A 244 -0.05 7.22 26.81
C ILE A 244 0.29 6.08 27.78
N GLY A 245 -0.29 4.92 27.57
CA GLY A 245 0.18 3.69 28.19
C GLY A 245 1.51 3.27 27.56
N ILE A 246 2.61 3.39 28.30
CA ILE A 246 3.94 3.04 27.81
C ILE A 246 4.36 1.67 28.32
N SER A 247 4.38 0.66 27.43
CA SER A 247 4.85 -0.69 27.74
C SER A 247 6.37 -0.83 27.55
N GLY A 248 6.97 0.03 26.73
CA GLY A 248 8.36 -0.14 26.26
C GLY A 248 8.47 -1.03 25.04
N GLY A 249 7.35 -1.42 24.42
CA GLY A 249 7.28 -2.13 23.13
C GLY A 249 7.14 -1.16 21.95
N LEU A 250 7.14 -1.73 20.74
CA LEU A 250 7.16 -1.01 19.46
C LEU A 250 6.03 0.02 19.31
N ASP A 251 4.80 -0.40 19.54
CA ASP A 251 3.59 0.40 19.24
C ASP A 251 3.47 1.62 20.16
N SER A 252 3.71 1.42 21.45
CA SER A 252 3.72 2.50 22.43
C SER A 252 4.88 3.46 22.20
N THR A 253 6.02 2.97 21.72
CA THR A 253 7.17 3.79 21.35
C THR A 253 6.84 4.67 20.15
N LEU A 254 6.28 4.13 19.07
CA LEU A 254 5.88 4.93 17.91
C LEU A 254 4.82 5.99 18.29
N ALA A 255 3.81 5.60 19.08
CA ALA A 255 2.79 6.54 19.55
C ALA A 255 3.40 7.69 20.38
N LEU A 256 4.41 7.40 21.21
CA LEU A 256 5.11 8.43 21.97
C LEU A 256 5.92 9.37 21.06
N LEU A 257 6.66 8.84 20.08
CA LEU A 257 7.42 9.64 19.10
C LEU A 257 6.52 10.60 18.33
N VAL A 258 5.38 10.12 17.82
CA VAL A 258 4.37 10.93 17.12
C VAL A 258 3.79 12.00 18.04
N THR A 259 3.51 11.66 19.29
CA THR A 259 2.95 12.61 20.26
C THR A 259 3.94 13.72 20.61
N VAL A 260 5.21 13.38 20.78
CA VAL A 260 6.28 14.37 21.02
C VAL A 260 6.38 15.34 19.84
N ARG A 261 6.41 14.84 18.60
CA ARG A 261 6.41 15.69 17.39
C ARG A 261 5.20 16.62 17.34
N ALA A 262 4.01 16.13 17.70
CA ALA A 262 2.78 16.94 17.71
C ALA A 262 2.84 18.06 18.78
N PHE A 263 3.38 17.77 19.95
CA PHE A 263 3.58 18.75 21.01
C PHE A 263 4.59 19.84 20.61
N ASP A 264 5.71 19.44 20.01
CA ASP A 264 6.73 20.37 19.50
C ASP A 264 6.13 21.33 18.45
N LEU A 265 5.35 20.81 17.49
CA LEU A 265 4.68 21.62 16.47
C LEU A 265 3.60 22.57 17.04
N LEU A 266 3.03 22.26 18.18
CA LEU A 266 2.06 23.11 18.89
C LEU A 266 2.73 24.08 19.86
N GLY A 267 4.06 23.97 20.07
CA GLY A 267 4.78 24.75 21.10
C GLY A 267 4.33 24.42 22.51
N LEU A 268 3.82 23.18 22.74
CA LEU A 268 3.44 22.69 24.05
C LEU A 268 4.63 22.07 24.76
N ASP A 269 4.69 22.20 26.08
CA ASP A 269 5.73 21.58 26.88
C ASP A 269 5.56 20.05 26.88
N ARG A 270 6.63 19.32 26.56
CA ARG A 270 6.65 17.87 26.54
C ARG A 270 6.31 17.23 27.87
N SER A 271 6.50 17.95 29.00
CA SER A 271 6.03 17.51 30.33
C SER A 271 4.52 17.33 30.43
N GLY A 272 3.75 17.93 29.50
CA GLY A 272 2.32 17.69 29.33
C GLY A 272 1.99 16.31 28.77
N ILE A 273 2.98 15.56 28.26
CA ILE A 273 2.82 14.16 27.83
C ILE A 273 3.06 13.27 29.05
N THR A 274 1.99 12.65 29.54
CA THR A 274 2.04 11.71 30.67
C THR A 274 2.15 10.28 30.16
N CYS A 275 3.34 9.71 30.25
CA CYS A 275 3.63 8.31 29.97
C CYS A 275 3.33 7.48 31.23
N VAL A 276 2.37 6.57 31.16
CA VAL A 276 1.96 5.75 32.30
C VAL A 276 2.45 4.33 32.11
N THR A 277 3.36 3.89 32.95
CA THR A 277 3.73 2.46 33.05
C THR A 277 2.91 1.82 34.17
N MET A 278 2.33 0.66 33.89
CA MET A 278 1.41 -0.02 34.79
C MET A 278 1.87 -1.47 35.01
N PRO A 279 2.90 -1.67 35.85
CA PRO A 279 3.38 -3.02 36.13
C PRO A 279 2.26 -3.91 36.68
N CYS A 280 2.11 -5.09 36.06
CA CYS A 280 1.20 -6.14 36.50
C CYS A 280 1.93 -7.49 36.48
N PHE A 281 1.26 -8.57 36.20
CA PHE A 281 1.83 -9.92 36.33
C PHE A 281 2.83 -10.28 35.21
N GLY A 282 2.69 -9.71 34.03
CA GLY A 282 3.49 -10.03 32.84
C GLY A 282 4.61 -9.04 32.47
N THR A 283 4.79 -7.96 33.21
CA THR A 283 5.80 -6.93 32.89
C THR A 283 7.22 -7.44 33.17
N THR A 284 8.12 -7.27 32.19
CA THR A 284 9.54 -7.64 32.31
C THR A 284 10.41 -6.44 32.68
N ASP A 285 11.58 -6.70 33.28
CA ASP A 285 12.53 -5.62 33.65
C ASP A 285 13.05 -4.89 32.43
N ARG A 286 13.21 -5.56 31.27
CA ARG A 286 13.68 -4.99 30.03
C ARG A 286 12.69 -3.96 29.46
N THR A 287 11.45 -4.35 29.29
CA THR A 287 10.41 -3.47 28.74
C THR A 287 10.11 -2.30 29.68
N TYR A 288 10.11 -2.55 30.99
CA TYR A 288 10.02 -1.48 31.99
C TYR A 288 11.20 -0.49 31.87
N GLY A 289 12.44 -0.98 31.75
CA GLY A 289 13.63 -0.16 31.56
C GLY A 289 13.56 0.70 30.30
N ASN A 290 13.06 0.15 29.20
CA ASN A 290 12.83 0.85 27.95
C ASN A 290 11.80 1.98 28.12
N ALA A 291 10.65 1.70 28.72
CA ALA A 291 9.60 2.70 28.98
C ALA A 291 10.12 3.89 29.80
N VAL A 292 10.87 3.62 30.88
CA VAL A 292 11.48 4.63 31.73
C VAL A 292 12.50 5.46 30.98
N THR A 293 13.39 4.83 30.22
CA THR A 293 14.46 5.51 29.47
C THR A 293 13.90 6.38 28.36
N LEU A 294 12.97 5.85 27.56
CA LEU A 294 12.28 6.60 26.50
C LEU A 294 11.62 7.86 27.04
N THR A 295 10.81 7.70 28.10
CA THR A 295 10.08 8.83 28.71
C THR A 295 11.03 9.92 29.17
N LYS A 296 12.12 9.56 29.86
CA LYS A 296 13.12 10.51 30.37
C LYS A 296 13.87 11.21 29.23
N ARG A 297 14.33 10.45 28.20
CA ARG A 297 15.09 11.02 27.08
C ARG A 297 14.25 11.97 26.23
N LEU A 298 12.98 11.71 26.11
CA LEU A 298 12.04 12.56 25.38
C LEU A 298 11.46 13.72 26.24
N SER A 299 11.91 13.87 27.51
CA SER A 299 11.49 14.92 28.44
C SER A 299 9.98 14.88 28.76
N CYS A 300 9.37 13.70 28.74
CA CYS A 300 7.98 13.49 29.09
C CYS A 300 7.82 13.18 30.59
N THR A 301 6.61 13.30 31.11
CA THR A 301 6.29 12.97 32.51
C THR A 301 6.03 11.48 32.65
N LEU A 302 6.83 10.80 33.48
CA LEU A 302 6.62 9.39 33.81
C LEU A 302 5.72 9.26 35.05
N ARG A 303 4.71 8.38 34.94
CA ARG A 303 3.92 7.92 36.10
C ARG A 303 3.95 6.40 36.13
N GLU A 304 4.32 5.88 37.30
CA GLU A 304 4.24 4.44 37.58
C GLU A 304 3.02 4.17 38.47
N ILE A 305 2.14 3.27 38.01
CA ILE A 305 0.94 2.88 38.74
C ILE A 305 0.87 1.37 38.80
N ASN A 306 1.13 0.81 39.97
CA ASN A 306 1.00 -0.62 40.18
C ASN A 306 -0.49 -0.98 40.29
N ILE A 307 -1.00 -1.71 39.30
CA ILE A 307 -2.41 -2.09 39.20
C ILE A 307 -2.74 -3.44 39.84
N LYS A 308 -1.75 -4.17 40.38
CA LYS A 308 -1.96 -5.52 40.92
C LYS A 308 -3.05 -5.58 41.97
N ALA A 309 -3.07 -4.63 42.91
CA ALA A 309 -4.08 -4.62 44.00
C ALA A 309 -5.52 -4.42 43.45
N ALA A 310 -5.69 -3.56 42.44
CA ALA A 310 -7.01 -3.34 41.82
C ALA A 310 -7.45 -4.59 41.03
N VAL A 311 -6.54 -5.22 40.28
CA VAL A 311 -6.82 -6.45 39.52
C VAL A 311 -7.16 -7.62 40.46
N HIS A 312 -6.42 -7.83 41.56
CA HIS A 312 -6.75 -8.83 42.57
C HIS A 312 -8.16 -8.60 43.18
N GLN A 313 -8.48 -7.34 43.53
CA GLN A 313 -9.80 -7.03 44.04
C GLN A 313 -10.89 -7.31 43.02
N HIS A 314 -10.67 -6.94 41.76
CA HIS A 314 -11.60 -7.22 40.70
C HIS A 314 -11.83 -8.73 40.48
N PHE A 315 -10.76 -9.55 40.51
CA PHE A 315 -10.88 -10.99 40.40
C PHE A 315 -11.66 -11.60 41.57
N ALA A 316 -11.40 -11.13 42.79
CA ALA A 316 -12.16 -11.54 43.97
C ALA A 316 -13.66 -11.18 43.86
N ASP A 317 -13.98 -9.97 43.40
CA ASP A 317 -15.35 -9.50 43.25
C ASP A 317 -16.17 -10.31 42.23
N ILE A 318 -15.54 -10.75 41.15
CA ILE A 318 -16.19 -11.59 40.12
C ILE A 318 -16.07 -13.09 40.37
N GLY A 319 -15.37 -13.51 41.44
CA GLY A 319 -15.15 -14.91 41.77
C GLY A 319 -14.23 -15.65 40.77
N HIS A 320 -13.30 -14.94 40.14
CA HIS A 320 -12.32 -15.55 39.24
C HIS A 320 -11.17 -16.21 39.99
N ASP A 321 -10.83 -17.44 39.62
CA ASP A 321 -9.66 -18.14 40.13
C ASP A 321 -8.40 -17.64 39.40
N GLU A 322 -7.53 -16.94 40.13
CA GLU A 322 -6.31 -16.34 39.58
C GLU A 322 -5.27 -17.35 39.05
N SER A 323 -5.40 -18.62 39.42
CA SER A 323 -4.57 -19.70 38.85
C SER A 323 -4.95 -20.02 37.39
N LEU A 324 -6.13 -19.60 36.96
CA LEU A 324 -6.63 -19.80 35.60
C LEU A 324 -6.22 -18.64 34.71
N HIS A 325 -5.12 -18.76 34.00
CA HIS A 325 -4.60 -17.77 33.06
C HIS A 325 -5.36 -17.82 31.72
N ASN A 326 -6.63 -17.48 31.76
CA ASN A 326 -7.53 -17.47 30.60
C ASN A 326 -7.85 -16.03 30.14
N VAL A 327 -8.76 -15.89 29.16
CA VAL A 327 -9.19 -14.60 28.61
C VAL A 327 -9.71 -13.63 29.69
N THR A 328 -10.30 -14.12 30.81
CA THR A 328 -10.75 -13.27 31.92
C THR A 328 -9.56 -12.65 32.64
N TYR A 329 -8.52 -13.45 32.87
CA TYR A 329 -7.28 -13.02 33.53
C TYR A 329 -6.56 -11.93 32.70
N GLU A 330 -6.47 -12.11 31.38
CA GLU A 330 -5.84 -11.14 30.49
C GLU A 330 -6.68 -9.87 30.36
N ASN A 331 -7.97 -10.01 30.06
CA ASN A 331 -8.89 -8.90 29.88
C ASN A 331 -9.07 -8.04 31.13
N GLY A 332 -9.05 -8.65 32.31
CA GLY A 332 -9.13 -7.91 33.59
C GLY A 332 -7.98 -6.92 33.75
N GLN A 333 -6.74 -7.35 33.47
CA GLN A 333 -5.58 -6.49 33.51
C GLN A 333 -5.60 -5.38 32.47
N ALA A 334 -5.94 -5.70 31.22
CA ALA A 334 -5.98 -4.72 30.14
C ALA A 334 -7.04 -3.64 30.34
N ARG A 335 -8.23 -4.02 30.85
CA ARG A 335 -9.30 -3.06 31.17
C ARG A 335 -8.95 -2.13 32.33
N GLU A 336 -8.28 -2.65 33.36
CA GLU A 336 -7.78 -1.82 34.45
C GLU A 336 -6.77 -0.77 33.95
N ARG A 337 -5.83 -1.16 33.08
CA ARG A 337 -4.90 -0.23 32.42
C ARG A 337 -5.66 0.87 31.67
N THR A 338 -6.66 0.50 30.90
CA THR A 338 -7.47 1.46 30.13
C THR A 338 -8.25 2.42 31.02
N GLN A 339 -8.87 1.94 32.11
CA GLN A 339 -9.57 2.76 33.08
C GLN A 339 -8.64 3.81 33.69
N VAL A 340 -7.45 3.40 34.14
CA VAL A 340 -6.44 4.29 34.72
C VAL A 340 -6.05 5.40 33.73
N LEU A 341 -5.80 5.05 32.45
CA LEU A 341 -5.42 6.03 31.42
C LEU A 341 -6.56 7.05 31.16
N MET A 342 -7.80 6.59 31.04
CA MET A 342 -8.96 7.43 30.79
C MET A 342 -9.20 8.40 31.97
N ASP A 343 -9.08 7.93 33.21
CA ASP A 343 -9.28 8.76 34.39
C ASP A 343 -8.18 9.80 34.58
N ILE A 344 -6.92 9.46 34.25
CA ILE A 344 -5.81 10.42 34.21
C ILE A 344 -6.08 11.50 33.17
N ALA A 345 -6.51 11.11 31.97
CA ALA A 345 -6.83 12.05 30.91
C ALA A 345 -7.97 13.00 31.33
N ASN A 346 -9.04 12.49 31.94
CA ASN A 346 -10.11 13.29 32.47
C ASN A 346 -9.60 14.30 33.52
N LYS A 347 -8.77 13.84 34.46
CA LYS A 347 -8.19 14.67 35.53
C LYS A 347 -7.29 15.80 35.02
N THR A 348 -6.58 15.56 33.89
CA THR A 348 -5.59 16.48 33.30
C THR A 348 -6.13 17.27 32.11
N TRP A 349 -7.43 17.14 31.79
CA TRP A 349 -8.02 17.71 30.57
C TRP A 349 -7.24 17.33 29.33
N GLY A 350 -6.82 16.07 29.28
CA GLY A 350 -5.98 15.49 28.26
C GLY A 350 -6.71 14.52 27.35
N MET A 351 -5.93 13.92 26.45
CA MET A 351 -6.38 12.94 25.48
C MET A 351 -5.61 11.65 25.67
N VAL A 352 -6.29 10.50 25.72
CA VAL A 352 -5.64 9.19 25.66
C VAL A 352 -5.25 8.88 24.22
N ILE A 353 -3.95 8.68 24.00
CA ILE A 353 -3.39 8.32 22.70
C ILE A 353 -3.31 6.80 22.61
N GLY A 354 -3.98 6.25 21.60
CA GLY A 354 -3.98 4.82 21.33
C GLY A 354 -2.72 4.36 20.61
N THR A 355 -2.28 3.17 20.95
CA THR A 355 -1.05 2.58 20.45
C THR A 355 -1.26 1.44 19.45
N GLY A 356 -2.48 0.83 19.43
CA GLY A 356 -2.80 -0.30 18.54
C GLY A 356 -2.57 0.02 17.07
N ASP A 357 -1.99 -0.91 16.33
CA ASP A 357 -1.63 -0.79 14.93
C ASP A 357 -2.66 -1.42 13.97
N LEU A 358 -2.43 -1.28 12.66
CA LEU A 358 -3.33 -1.80 11.64
C LEU A 358 -3.39 -3.33 11.61
N SER A 359 -2.26 -4.00 11.86
CA SER A 359 -2.19 -5.47 11.80
C SER A 359 -2.96 -6.11 12.96
N GLU A 360 -2.86 -5.52 14.16
CA GLU A 360 -3.66 -5.93 15.32
C GLU A 360 -5.16 -5.75 15.07
N LEU A 361 -5.54 -4.60 14.50
CA LEU A 361 -6.94 -4.31 14.14
C LEU A 361 -7.47 -5.28 13.07
N ALA A 362 -6.64 -5.63 12.07
CA ALA A 362 -7.04 -6.53 11.00
C ALA A 362 -7.23 -7.97 11.49
N LEU A 363 -6.34 -8.43 12.38
CA LEU A 363 -6.42 -9.76 12.99
C LEU A 363 -7.46 -9.87 14.11
N GLY A 364 -8.05 -8.73 14.56
CA GLY A 364 -8.85 -8.71 15.77
C GLY A 364 -8.05 -9.07 17.02
N TRP A 365 -6.73 -8.95 16.96
CA TRP A 365 -5.81 -9.25 18.06
C TRP A 365 -5.74 -8.09 19.02
N ALA A 366 -6.73 -7.96 19.85
CA ALA A 366 -6.83 -6.94 20.87
C ALA A 366 -7.67 -7.44 22.04
N THR A 367 -7.36 -6.95 23.22
CA THR A 367 -8.15 -7.24 24.40
C THR A 367 -9.44 -6.41 24.37
N TYR A 368 -10.58 -7.06 24.22
CA TYR A 368 -11.87 -6.38 24.03
C TYR A 368 -12.18 -5.38 25.16
N ASN A 369 -12.43 -4.12 24.80
CA ASN A 369 -12.59 -2.98 25.69
C ASN A 369 -11.41 -2.75 26.64
N GLY A 370 -10.21 -3.15 26.22
CA GLY A 370 -8.95 -2.92 26.93
C GLY A 370 -7.98 -2.07 26.11
N ASP A 371 -6.88 -2.65 25.73
CA ASP A 371 -5.73 -1.98 25.10
C ASP A 371 -6.04 -1.24 23.78
N HIS A 372 -7.05 -1.67 23.01
CA HIS A 372 -7.48 -0.96 21.80
C HIS A 372 -8.34 0.29 22.07
N MET A 373 -8.79 0.50 23.32
CA MET A 373 -9.61 1.65 23.68
C MET A 373 -8.76 2.90 23.87
N SER A 374 -9.06 3.91 23.10
CA SER A 374 -8.39 5.22 23.20
C SER A 374 -9.29 6.34 22.69
N MET A 375 -8.86 7.59 22.88
CA MET A 375 -9.55 8.76 22.34
C MET A 375 -9.05 9.10 20.93
N TYR A 376 -7.80 8.75 20.60
CA TYR A 376 -7.22 8.91 19.26
C TYR A 376 -6.09 7.89 19.02
N GLY A 377 -6.30 6.98 18.07
CA GLY A 377 -5.30 5.96 17.70
C GLY A 377 -4.37 6.47 16.62
N VAL A 378 -3.13 6.79 16.96
CA VAL A 378 -2.16 7.36 16.01
C VAL A 378 -1.57 6.31 15.07
N ASN A 379 -1.54 5.03 15.46
CA ASN A 379 -0.96 3.95 14.68
C ASN A 379 -2.01 3.13 13.90
N ALA A 380 -3.29 3.46 13.99
CA ALA A 380 -4.39 2.65 13.45
C ALA A 380 -4.32 2.35 11.94
N SER A 381 -3.55 3.12 11.18
CA SER A 381 -3.34 2.92 9.73
C SER A 381 -1.96 2.38 9.38
N VAL A 382 -1.12 2.07 10.37
CA VAL A 382 0.28 1.66 10.20
C VAL A 382 0.41 0.18 10.54
N PRO A 383 0.77 -0.70 9.59
CA PRO A 383 0.94 -2.13 9.87
C PRO A 383 2.21 -2.40 10.68
N LYS A 384 2.26 -3.52 11.40
CA LYS A 384 3.33 -3.89 12.33
C LYS A 384 4.73 -3.85 11.69
N THR A 385 4.87 -4.36 10.49
CA THR A 385 6.15 -4.32 9.75
C THR A 385 6.62 -2.88 9.50
N LEU A 386 5.70 -1.98 9.18
CA LEU A 386 6.01 -0.57 8.98
C LEU A 386 6.29 0.16 10.31
N VAL A 387 5.62 -0.19 11.41
CA VAL A 387 5.94 0.33 12.76
C VAL A 387 7.42 0.11 13.08
N ARG A 388 7.96 -1.09 12.83
CA ARG A 388 9.39 -1.39 13.01
C ARG A 388 10.29 -0.45 12.19
N HIS A 389 9.94 -0.20 10.94
CA HIS A 389 10.72 0.69 10.08
C HIS A 389 10.67 2.15 10.52
N LEU A 390 9.53 2.63 11.02
CA LEU A 390 9.39 3.98 11.54
C LEU A 390 10.20 4.19 12.84
N VAL A 391 10.17 3.22 13.76
CA VAL A 391 11.00 3.25 14.97
C VAL A 391 12.49 3.17 14.62
N LYS A 392 12.87 2.32 13.64
CA LYS A 392 14.25 2.26 13.15
C LYS A 392 14.70 3.57 12.51
N TYR A 393 13.84 4.18 11.68
CA TYR A 393 14.11 5.49 11.10
C TYR A 393 14.36 6.55 12.18
N ALA A 394 13.53 6.60 13.22
CA ALA A 394 13.70 7.52 14.34
C ALA A 394 15.00 7.24 15.13
N ALA A 395 15.41 5.96 15.25
CA ALA A 395 16.68 5.59 15.88
C ALA A 395 17.90 6.03 15.05
N ASP A 396 17.79 5.93 13.71
CA ASP A 396 18.86 6.32 12.78
C ASP A 396 19.00 7.86 12.68
N ASP A 397 17.90 8.60 12.80
CA ASP A 397 17.84 10.06 12.63
C ASP A 397 18.23 10.82 13.91
N THR A 398 18.08 10.21 15.10
CA THR A 398 18.39 10.91 16.35
C THR A 398 19.89 11.08 16.61
N THR A 399 20.28 12.27 17.11
CA THR A 399 21.64 12.54 17.57
C THR A 399 21.89 12.17 19.04
N ASP A 400 20.83 11.80 19.77
CA ASP A 400 20.90 11.35 21.16
C ASP A 400 21.25 9.86 21.23
N GLU A 401 22.50 9.53 21.51
CA GLU A 401 22.98 8.15 21.59
C GLU A 401 22.20 7.29 22.61
N ALA A 402 21.75 7.86 23.73
CA ALA A 402 20.98 7.11 24.71
C ALA A 402 19.56 6.81 24.20
N LEU A 403 18.94 7.75 23.49
CA LEU A 403 17.67 7.54 22.82
C LEU A 403 17.82 6.50 21.70
N LYS A 404 18.87 6.60 20.89
CA LYS A 404 19.20 5.66 19.82
C LYS A 404 19.31 4.23 20.36
N ASN A 405 20.08 4.05 21.42
CA ASN A 405 20.29 2.72 22.00
C ASN A 405 19.01 2.10 22.53
N VAL A 406 18.15 2.85 23.21
CA VAL A 406 16.88 2.31 23.71
C VAL A 406 15.89 2.02 22.56
N LEU A 407 15.89 2.83 21.49
CA LEU A 407 15.06 2.54 20.32
C LEU A 407 15.48 1.23 19.61
N TYR A 408 16.79 0.97 19.51
CA TYR A 408 17.28 -0.32 19.01
C TYR A 408 16.96 -1.48 19.98
N ASP A 409 17.02 -1.27 21.30
CA ASP A 409 16.61 -2.32 22.26
C ASP A 409 15.11 -2.65 22.15
N VAL A 410 14.27 -1.62 21.89
CA VAL A 410 12.84 -1.83 21.59
C VAL A 410 12.65 -2.66 20.30
N LEU A 411 13.45 -2.38 19.24
CA LEU A 411 13.40 -3.14 17.98
C LEU A 411 13.80 -4.61 18.16
N ASP A 412 14.71 -4.89 19.07
CA ASP A 412 15.20 -6.23 19.39
C ASP A 412 14.32 -6.97 20.42
N THR A 413 13.32 -6.30 20.97
CA THR A 413 12.38 -6.91 21.93
C THR A 413 11.27 -7.63 21.17
N PRO A 414 11.01 -8.93 21.47
CA PRO A 414 9.89 -9.65 20.86
C PRO A 414 8.54 -9.00 21.17
N VAL A 415 7.62 -9.03 20.20
CA VAL A 415 6.25 -8.53 20.40
C VAL A 415 5.48 -9.47 21.33
N SER A 416 4.93 -8.92 22.42
CA SER A 416 4.17 -9.66 23.42
C SER A 416 3.11 -8.76 24.08
N PRO A 417 1.92 -9.28 24.41
CA PRO A 417 0.90 -8.54 25.16
C PRO A 417 1.26 -8.33 26.63
N GLU A 418 2.29 -9.01 27.16
CA GLU A 418 2.78 -8.95 28.56
C GLU A 418 1.68 -9.07 29.62
N LEU A 419 0.74 -9.99 29.41
CA LEU A 419 -0.39 -10.25 30.30
C LEU A 419 -0.19 -11.51 31.14
N LEU A 420 0.61 -12.45 30.66
CA LEU A 420 0.95 -13.68 31.37
C LEU A 420 2.27 -13.55 32.15
N PRO A 421 2.38 -14.18 33.34
CA PRO A 421 3.61 -14.17 34.12
C PRO A 421 4.81 -14.69 33.30
N PRO A 422 5.99 -14.04 33.36
CA PRO A 422 7.16 -14.48 32.63
C PRO A 422 7.60 -15.88 33.08
N LYS A 423 8.15 -16.65 32.14
CA LYS A 423 8.80 -17.93 32.45
C LYS A 423 10.32 -17.73 32.48
N ASP A 424 10.96 -18.10 33.57
CA ASP A 424 12.42 -18.00 33.77
C ASP A 424 13.00 -16.59 33.50
N GLY A 425 12.20 -15.53 33.68
CA GLY A 425 12.58 -14.13 33.43
C GLY A 425 12.37 -13.64 31.98
N ASP A 426 12.01 -14.56 31.08
CA ASP A 426 11.74 -14.25 29.69
C ASP A 426 10.23 -14.11 29.37
N ILE A 427 9.92 -13.48 28.25
CA ILE A 427 8.55 -13.31 27.75
C ILE A 427 7.89 -14.70 27.56
N ALA A 428 6.81 -14.95 28.30
CA ALA A 428 6.13 -16.25 28.30
C ALA A 428 5.32 -16.51 27.02
N GLN A 429 4.91 -15.45 26.32
CA GLN A 429 4.01 -15.54 25.17
C GLN A 429 4.47 -14.58 24.08
N LYS A 430 4.98 -15.11 22.99
CA LYS A 430 5.23 -14.30 21.79
C LYS A 430 3.96 -14.26 20.96
N THR A 431 3.56 -13.07 20.54
CA THR A 431 2.34 -12.88 19.73
C THR A 431 2.40 -13.71 18.45
N GLU A 432 3.54 -13.71 17.75
CA GLU A 432 3.70 -14.45 16.49
C GLU A 432 3.58 -15.98 16.60
N ASP A 433 3.82 -16.56 17.79
CA ASP A 433 3.60 -17.99 18.02
C ASP A 433 2.10 -18.35 17.99
N LEU A 434 1.23 -17.39 18.30
CA LEU A 434 -0.22 -17.57 18.38
C LEU A 434 -0.94 -17.16 17.11
N VAL A 435 -0.61 -15.97 16.59
CA VAL A 435 -1.31 -15.40 15.44
C VAL A 435 -0.58 -15.63 14.11
N GLY A 436 0.71 -16.01 14.15
CA GLY A 436 1.57 -16.15 12.98
C GLY A 436 2.48 -14.95 12.71
N PRO A 437 3.41 -15.09 11.77
CA PRO A 437 4.37 -14.05 11.43
C PRO A 437 3.67 -12.80 10.87
N TYR A 438 3.95 -11.65 11.45
CA TYR A 438 3.39 -10.38 10.99
C TYR A 438 3.77 -10.04 9.54
N GLU A 439 4.91 -10.50 9.04
CA GLU A 439 5.28 -10.28 7.64
C GLU A 439 4.32 -10.97 6.66
N LEU A 440 3.83 -12.17 6.99
CA LEU A 440 2.81 -12.84 6.18
C LEU A 440 1.46 -12.12 6.29
N HIS A 441 1.05 -11.74 7.51
CA HIS A 441 -0.22 -11.05 7.71
C HIS A 441 -0.25 -9.69 7.04
N ASP A 442 0.82 -8.90 7.13
CA ASP A 442 0.92 -7.60 6.47
C ASP A 442 0.95 -7.74 4.94
N PHE A 443 1.59 -8.80 4.43
CA PHE A 443 1.52 -9.14 3.01
C PHE A 443 0.08 -9.44 2.58
N PHE A 444 -0.64 -10.30 3.30
CA PHE A 444 -2.04 -10.62 3.00
C PHE A 444 -2.94 -9.37 3.09
N LEU A 445 -2.76 -8.60 4.15
CA LEU A 445 -3.47 -7.36 4.41
C LEU A 445 -3.30 -6.35 3.28
N TYR A 446 -2.06 -6.18 2.80
CA TYR A 446 -1.75 -5.25 1.71
C TYR A 446 -2.53 -5.60 0.43
N PHE A 447 -2.46 -6.86 0.00
CA PHE A 447 -3.10 -7.27 -1.24
C PHE A 447 -4.63 -7.33 -1.12
N MET A 448 -5.15 -7.70 0.04
CA MET A 448 -6.59 -7.72 0.28
C MET A 448 -7.18 -6.31 0.35
N LEU A 449 -6.64 -5.43 1.19
CA LEU A 449 -7.18 -4.08 1.37
C LEU A 449 -6.89 -3.15 0.19
N ARG A 450 -5.67 -3.21 -0.33
CA ARG A 450 -5.21 -2.29 -1.36
C ARG A 450 -5.76 -2.62 -2.73
N PHE A 451 -5.82 -3.90 -3.07
CA PHE A 451 -6.16 -4.38 -4.42
C PHE A 451 -7.37 -5.29 -4.49
N GLY A 452 -7.97 -5.67 -3.36
CA GLY A 452 -9.12 -6.53 -3.31
C GLY A 452 -8.87 -7.93 -3.88
N TYR A 453 -7.64 -8.44 -3.70
CA TYR A 453 -7.31 -9.78 -4.17
C TYR A 453 -8.06 -10.82 -3.35
N GLU A 454 -8.52 -11.87 -4.04
CA GLU A 454 -9.12 -13.03 -3.41
C GLU A 454 -8.05 -13.89 -2.71
N PRO A 455 -8.40 -14.63 -1.64
CA PRO A 455 -7.45 -15.46 -0.90
C PRO A 455 -6.64 -16.43 -1.76
N SER A 456 -7.25 -17.04 -2.79
CA SER A 456 -6.57 -17.95 -3.73
C SER A 456 -5.44 -17.27 -4.50
N LYS A 457 -5.66 -16.03 -4.92
CA LYS A 457 -4.64 -15.21 -5.60
C LYS A 457 -3.54 -14.78 -4.64
N ILE A 458 -3.93 -14.35 -3.42
CA ILE A 458 -2.97 -14.00 -2.36
C ILE A 458 -2.09 -15.21 -2.01
N PHE A 459 -2.68 -16.40 -1.86
CA PHE A 459 -1.93 -17.63 -1.63
C PHE A 459 -0.88 -17.90 -2.71
N ARG A 460 -1.28 -17.81 -3.99
CA ARG A 460 -0.37 -18.03 -5.12
C ARG A 460 0.82 -17.08 -5.10
N ILE A 461 0.57 -15.77 -4.96
CA ILE A 461 1.64 -14.77 -4.95
C ILE A 461 2.51 -14.86 -3.70
N ALA A 462 1.93 -15.22 -2.54
CA ALA A 462 2.68 -15.44 -1.32
C ALA A 462 3.63 -16.63 -1.44
N CYS A 463 3.18 -17.78 -2.00
CA CYS A 463 4.04 -18.93 -2.28
C CYS A 463 5.23 -18.59 -3.19
N MET A 464 5.04 -17.68 -4.15
CA MET A 464 6.12 -17.22 -5.03
C MET A 464 7.08 -16.26 -4.30
N THR A 465 6.52 -15.35 -3.51
CA THR A 465 7.27 -14.27 -2.84
C THR A 465 8.13 -14.80 -1.71
N PHE A 466 7.61 -15.75 -0.94
CA PHE A 466 8.27 -16.33 0.22
C PHE A 466 8.89 -17.71 -0.05
N ASP A 467 9.15 -18.03 -1.33
CA ASP A 467 9.81 -19.29 -1.69
C ASP A 467 11.16 -19.43 -0.97
N GLY A 468 11.38 -20.59 -0.36
CA GLY A 468 12.57 -20.87 0.45
C GLY A 468 12.55 -20.32 1.90
N GLU A 469 11.54 -19.52 2.30
CA GLU A 469 11.37 -19.02 3.68
C GLU A 469 10.24 -19.72 4.40
N TYR A 470 9.10 -19.88 3.74
CA TYR A 470 7.92 -20.58 4.27
C TYR A 470 7.46 -21.65 3.29
N ASP A 471 7.08 -22.82 3.82
CA ASP A 471 6.42 -23.84 3.02
C ASP A 471 4.95 -23.46 2.73
N LYS A 472 4.35 -24.12 1.74
CA LYS A 472 2.99 -23.83 1.30
C LYS A 472 1.94 -24.09 2.38
N GLU A 473 2.17 -25.08 3.22
CA GLU A 473 1.30 -25.46 4.33
C GLU A 473 1.27 -24.36 5.39
N THR A 474 2.42 -23.78 5.72
CA THR A 474 2.55 -22.65 6.64
C THR A 474 1.86 -21.40 6.09
N ILE A 475 2.09 -21.05 4.81
CA ILE A 475 1.42 -19.92 4.16
C ILE A 475 -0.10 -20.13 4.16
N PHE A 476 -0.55 -21.32 3.80
CA PHE A 476 -1.99 -21.65 3.76
C PHE A 476 -2.64 -21.53 5.15
N LYS A 477 -2.00 -22.12 6.18
CA LYS A 477 -2.47 -22.06 7.58
C LYS A 477 -2.69 -20.61 8.03
N TRP A 478 -1.72 -19.76 7.81
CA TRP A 478 -1.81 -18.38 8.28
C TRP A 478 -2.73 -17.50 7.43
N LEU A 479 -2.87 -17.79 6.14
CA LEU A 479 -3.88 -17.15 5.31
C LEU A 479 -5.30 -17.56 5.72
N GLU A 480 -5.53 -18.84 6.04
CA GLU A 480 -6.81 -19.31 6.58
C GLU A 480 -7.15 -18.66 7.92
N THR A 481 -6.15 -18.49 8.79
CA THR A 481 -6.31 -17.78 10.07
C THR A 481 -6.64 -16.29 9.86
N PHE A 482 -6.06 -15.68 8.83
CA PHE A 482 -6.26 -14.27 8.49
C PHE A 482 -7.65 -13.99 7.90
N CYS A 483 -8.23 -14.92 7.13
CA CYS A 483 -9.53 -14.78 6.47
C CYS A 483 -10.72 -15.15 7.35
#